data_6a1c9141f54a119afe9a645e40e87767
#
_entry.id   6a1c9141f54a119afe9a645e40e87767
#
_cell.length_a   1.000
_cell.length_b   1.000
_cell.length_c   1.000
_cell.angle_alpha   90.00
_cell.angle_beta   90.00
_cell.angle_gamma   90.00
#
_symmetry.space_group_name_H-M   'P 1'
#
loop_
_entity.id
_entity.type
_entity.pdbx_description
1 polymer ?
#
loop_
_entity_poly.entity_id
_entity_poly.type
_entity_poly.pdbx_seq_one_letter_code
_entity_poly.pdbx_strand_id
1 'polypeptide(L)'
;GVGAAQWGHTHTTDMLLCLAGDGEVDFVQGTIVASDDDWQGNRLLTDPGISNGYIRFANGVHGYILSGSGFEFEVSGSNGKLRSMNNGALVQWRTLTDPWNLLEERPMPEIARESGTVNGIRDIVRALDNGVDTQGNILLARRSQEMIFGLIASDRSGGQRVPLPLEDRDLYVGRDDW
;
A
#
# COMPACT_ATOMS: atom_id res chain seq x y z
N GLY A 1 4.98 15.71 -8.20
CA GLY A 1 4.12 15.02 -9.14
C GLY A 1 3.33 13.95 -8.41
N VAL A 2 2.07 13.82 -8.73
CA VAL A 2 1.23 12.75 -8.19
C VAL A 2 1.81 11.44 -8.71
N GLY A 3 2.25 10.54 -7.86
CA GLY A 3 2.82 9.26 -8.27
C GLY A 3 1.77 8.46 -9.04
N ALA A 4 2.17 7.88 -10.16
CA ALA A 4 1.32 7.01 -10.94
C ALA A 4 0.94 5.75 -10.15
N ALA A 5 -0.29 5.25 -10.31
CA ALA A 5 -0.83 4.14 -9.53
C ALA A 5 0.02 2.88 -9.65
N GLN A 6 0.40 2.54 -10.87
CA GLN A 6 1.18 1.33 -11.15
C GLN A 6 2.67 1.49 -10.85
N TRP A 7 3.19 2.70 -10.87
CA TRP A 7 4.60 2.93 -10.62
C TRP A 7 4.89 3.31 -9.16
N GLY A 8 4.15 4.26 -8.59
CA GLY A 8 4.40 4.80 -7.26
C GLY A 8 3.61 4.10 -6.15
N HIS A 9 2.35 3.80 -6.40
CA HIS A 9 1.46 3.27 -5.38
C HIS A 9 1.59 1.77 -5.13
N THR A 10 2.33 1.02 -5.98
CA THR A 10 2.73 -0.36 -5.67
C THR A 10 3.51 -0.45 -4.35
N HIS A 11 4.42 0.49 -4.11
CA HIS A 11 5.14 0.56 -2.83
C HIS A 11 4.22 0.91 -1.66
N THR A 12 3.20 1.75 -1.91
CA THR A 12 2.23 2.14 -0.87
C THR A 12 1.33 0.97 -0.48
N THR A 13 0.79 0.26 -1.46
CA THR A 13 -0.10 -0.89 -1.21
C THR A 13 0.65 -2.09 -0.63
N ASP A 14 1.87 -2.33 -1.07
CA ASP A 14 2.75 -3.34 -0.49
C ASP A 14 3.09 -3.05 0.98
N MET A 15 3.41 -1.78 1.28
CA MET A 15 3.64 -1.33 2.66
C MET A 15 2.39 -1.50 3.53
N LEU A 16 1.20 -1.17 3.02
CA LEU A 16 -0.05 -1.37 3.75
C LEU A 16 -0.31 -2.84 4.04
N LEU A 17 -0.07 -3.74 3.06
CA LEU A 17 -0.16 -5.19 3.27
C LEU A 17 0.79 -5.64 4.38
N CYS A 18 2.05 -5.30 4.27
CA CYS A 18 3.07 -5.66 5.27
C CYS A 18 2.68 -5.19 6.68
N LEU A 19 2.28 -3.92 6.83
CA LEU A 19 1.88 -3.34 8.11
C LEU A 19 0.57 -3.92 8.65
N ALA A 20 -0.30 -4.44 7.78
CA ALA A 20 -1.53 -5.14 8.15
C ALA A 20 -1.32 -6.64 8.42
N GLY A 21 -0.09 -7.16 8.30
CA GLY A 21 0.25 -8.57 8.52
C GLY A 21 -0.04 -9.46 7.31
N ASP A 22 0.14 -8.95 6.09
CA ASP A 22 -0.02 -9.66 4.81
C ASP A 22 -1.38 -10.36 4.61
N GLY A 23 -2.40 -9.85 5.33
CA GLY A 23 -3.74 -10.40 5.37
C GLY A 23 -4.55 -10.19 4.08
N GLU A 24 -5.70 -10.85 4.01
CA GLU A 24 -6.67 -10.62 2.94
C GLU A 24 -7.33 -9.25 3.09
N VAL A 25 -7.75 -8.69 1.96
CA VAL A 25 -8.47 -7.41 1.90
C VAL A 25 -9.95 -7.70 1.63
N ASP A 26 -10.83 -7.19 2.49
CA ASP A 26 -12.27 -7.32 2.31
C ASP A 26 -12.78 -6.44 1.16
N PHE A 27 -12.42 -5.18 1.20
CA PHE A 27 -12.80 -4.21 0.17
C PHE A 27 -11.86 -2.99 0.17
N VAL A 28 -11.92 -2.27 -0.94
CA VAL A 28 -11.30 -0.95 -1.09
C VAL A 28 -12.34 0.09 -1.51
N GLN A 29 -12.03 1.37 -1.24
CA GLN A 29 -12.82 2.51 -1.67
C GLN A 29 -11.89 3.70 -1.88
N GLY A 30 -12.03 4.42 -3.00
CA GLY A 30 -11.15 5.57 -3.24
C GLY A 30 -11.46 6.34 -4.50
N THR A 31 -10.61 7.31 -4.75
CA THR A 31 -10.66 8.16 -5.93
C THR A 31 -9.29 8.28 -6.58
N ILE A 32 -9.29 8.40 -7.89
CA ILE A 32 -8.08 8.56 -8.70
C ILE A 32 -8.06 9.96 -9.34
N VAL A 33 -6.93 10.32 -9.91
CA VAL A 33 -6.77 11.52 -10.72
C VAL A 33 -6.73 11.09 -12.18
N ALA A 34 -7.91 11.06 -12.80
CA ALA A 34 -8.12 10.80 -14.20
C ALA A 34 -9.31 11.63 -14.70
N SER A 35 -9.37 11.88 -16.00
CA SER A 35 -10.49 12.55 -16.67
C SER A 35 -11.33 11.52 -17.44
N ASP A 36 -12.54 11.91 -17.84
CA ASP A 36 -13.37 11.05 -18.68
C ASP A 36 -12.71 10.74 -20.02
N ASP A 37 -11.91 11.67 -20.55
CA ASP A 37 -11.16 11.49 -21.80
C ASP A 37 -10.05 10.43 -21.72
N ASP A 38 -9.61 10.09 -20.51
CA ASP A 38 -8.62 9.02 -20.30
C ASP A 38 -9.23 7.61 -20.43
N TRP A 39 -10.55 7.51 -20.55
CA TRP A 39 -11.26 6.24 -20.61
C TRP A 39 -11.72 5.85 -22.02
N GLN A 40 -11.49 4.61 -22.43
CA GLN A 40 -12.07 3.96 -23.61
C GLN A 40 -12.72 2.61 -23.22
N GLY A 41 -14.02 2.64 -22.95
CA GLY A 41 -14.69 1.44 -22.43
C GLY A 41 -14.09 1.00 -21.08
N ASN A 42 -13.53 -0.19 -20.99
CA ASN A 42 -12.85 -0.73 -19.79
C ASN A 42 -11.34 -0.41 -19.76
N ARG A 43 -10.85 0.44 -20.63
CA ARG A 43 -9.44 0.79 -20.72
C ARG A 43 -9.22 2.21 -20.17
N LEU A 44 -8.39 2.32 -19.16
CA LEU A 44 -7.83 3.57 -18.69
C LEU A 44 -6.47 3.76 -19.38
N LEU A 45 -6.37 4.76 -20.25
CA LEU A 45 -5.22 5.00 -21.12
C LEU A 45 -4.11 5.82 -20.46
N THR A 46 -4.19 6.02 -19.17
CA THR A 46 -3.17 6.70 -18.37
C THR A 46 -2.85 5.86 -17.14
N ASP A 47 -1.70 6.09 -16.52
CA ASP A 47 -1.38 5.59 -15.20
C ASP A 47 -1.77 6.66 -14.17
N PRO A 48 -2.97 6.58 -13.55
CA PRO A 48 -3.52 7.66 -12.75
C PRO A 48 -2.80 7.81 -11.42
N GLY A 49 -2.87 9.00 -10.82
CA GLY A 49 -2.58 9.14 -9.40
C GLY A 49 -3.74 8.65 -8.54
N ILE A 50 -3.47 8.09 -7.37
CA ILE A 50 -4.49 7.85 -6.35
C ILE A 50 -4.63 9.11 -5.51
N SER A 51 -5.79 9.74 -5.53
CA SER A 51 -6.09 10.93 -4.72
C SER A 51 -6.29 10.57 -3.25
N ASN A 52 -7.11 9.56 -3.00
CA ASN A 52 -7.31 8.96 -1.69
C ASN A 52 -7.75 7.51 -1.83
N GLY A 53 -7.47 6.71 -0.80
CA GLY A 53 -7.91 5.33 -0.73
C GLY A 53 -8.20 4.90 0.70
N TYR A 54 -9.25 4.11 0.89
CA TYR A 54 -9.56 3.40 2.10
C TYR A 54 -9.54 1.90 1.82
N ILE A 55 -8.84 1.17 2.66
CA ILE A 55 -8.67 -0.28 2.55
C ILE A 55 -9.16 -0.92 3.85
N ARG A 56 -10.03 -1.92 3.76
CA ARG A 56 -10.47 -2.74 4.87
C ARG A 56 -9.83 -4.11 4.77
N PHE A 57 -9.04 -4.48 5.75
CA PHE A 57 -8.46 -5.82 5.85
C PHE A 57 -9.38 -6.77 6.63
N ALA A 58 -9.38 -8.05 6.26
CA ALA A 58 -10.21 -9.07 6.88
C ALA A 58 -9.91 -9.27 8.38
N ASN A 59 -8.67 -9.01 8.80
CA ASN A 59 -8.26 -9.05 10.21
C ASN A 59 -8.70 -7.85 11.04
N GLY A 60 -9.43 -6.92 10.45
CA GLY A 60 -9.96 -5.74 11.14
C GLY A 60 -9.09 -4.49 11.05
N VAL A 61 -7.90 -4.56 10.45
CA VAL A 61 -7.06 -3.38 10.20
C VAL A 61 -7.69 -2.46 9.16
N HIS A 62 -7.48 -1.17 9.30
CA HIS A 62 -7.90 -0.13 8.37
C HIS A 62 -6.66 0.55 7.78
N GLY A 63 -6.58 0.62 6.46
CA GLY A 63 -5.54 1.34 5.74
C GLY A 63 -6.09 2.58 5.05
N TYR A 64 -5.28 3.62 4.97
CA TYR A 64 -5.61 4.86 4.26
C TYR A 64 -4.45 5.26 3.36
N ILE A 65 -4.78 5.64 2.13
CA ILE A 65 -3.86 6.28 1.20
C ILE A 65 -4.30 7.73 1.06
N LEU A 66 -3.38 8.65 1.26
CA LEU A 66 -3.60 10.08 1.05
C LEU A 66 -2.57 10.58 0.06
N SER A 67 -3.02 11.35 -0.91
CA SER A 67 -2.10 11.99 -1.85
C SER A 67 -1.27 13.06 -1.15
N GLY A 68 -0.02 13.18 -1.55
CA GLY A 68 0.89 14.16 -0.98
C GLY A 68 2.30 14.05 -1.57
N SER A 69 3.20 14.89 -1.06
CA SER A 69 4.62 14.81 -1.38
C SER A 69 5.36 14.05 -0.30
N GLY A 70 6.39 13.30 -0.72
CA GLY A 70 7.16 12.45 0.15
C GLY A 70 6.58 11.03 0.26
N PHE A 71 7.39 10.12 0.79
CA PHE A 71 6.98 8.75 1.12
C PHE A 71 7.01 8.60 2.63
N GLU A 72 5.83 8.77 3.23
CA GLU A 72 5.64 8.73 4.67
C GLU A 72 4.48 7.81 5.03
N PHE A 73 4.55 7.18 6.19
CA PHE A 73 3.45 6.40 6.74
C PHE A 73 3.37 6.51 8.26
N GLU A 74 2.17 6.31 8.77
CA GLU A 74 1.91 6.22 10.20
C GLU A 74 1.11 4.94 10.50
N VAL A 75 1.53 4.22 11.54
CA VAL A 75 0.77 3.13 12.14
C VAL A 75 0.23 3.60 13.47
N SER A 76 -1.08 3.53 13.64
CA SER A 76 -1.77 3.84 14.89
C SER A 76 -2.39 2.57 15.47
N GLY A 77 -2.02 2.22 16.68
CA GLY A 77 -2.54 1.06 17.41
C GLY A 77 -2.96 1.43 18.84
N SER A 78 -3.52 0.46 19.56
CA SER A 78 -3.95 0.62 20.95
C SER A 78 -2.82 1.00 21.91
N ASN A 79 -1.58 0.65 21.59
CA ASN A 79 -0.42 0.85 22.45
C ASN A 79 0.43 2.07 22.06
N GLY A 80 0.08 2.77 20.99
CA GLY A 80 0.83 3.93 20.54
C GLY A 80 0.84 4.13 19.03
N LYS A 81 1.86 4.84 18.56
CA LYS A 81 2.04 5.21 17.17
C LYS A 81 3.48 5.07 16.73
N LEU A 82 3.64 4.69 15.46
CA LEU A 82 4.93 4.71 14.77
C LEU A 82 4.76 5.53 13.49
N ARG A 83 5.63 6.49 13.26
CA ARG A 83 5.65 7.29 12.04
C ARG A 83 7.01 7.20 11.37
N SER A 84 7.01 6.89 10.09
CA SER A 84 8.20 6.93 9.24
C SER A 84 8.10 8.12 8.30
N MET A 85 9.16 8.90 8.21
CA MET A 85 9.24 10.14 7.43
C MET A 85 10.44 10.09 6.50
N ASN A 86 10.36 10.83 5.39
CA ASN A 86 11.43 10.96 4.41
C ASN A 86 11.97 9.59 3.94
N ASN A 87 11.08 8.69 3.54
CA ASN A 87 11.45 7.34 3.09
C ASN A 87 12.29 6.56 4.13
N GLY A 88 11.89 6.62 5.40
CA GLY A 88 12.55 5.92 6.50
C GLY A 88 13.83 6.60 7.04
N ALA A 89 14.16 7.81 6.58
CA ALA A 89 15.30 8.55 7.12
C ALA A 89 15.10 8.95 8.58
N LEU A 90 13.86 9.19 8.97
CA LEU A 90 13.46 9.50 10.34
C LEU A 90 12.27 8.61 10.74
N VAL A 91 12.40 7.95 11.88
CA VAL A 91 11.32 7.13 12.47
C VAL A 91 11.05 7.62 13.87
N GLN A 92 9.79 7.88 14.17
CA GLN A 92 9.32 8.29 15.48
C GLN A 92 8.42 7.20 16.05
N TRP A 93 8.76 6.71 17.24
CA TRP A 93 7.96 5.76 17.99
C TRP A 93 7.46 6.39 19.28
N ARG A 94 6.14 6.34 19.50
CA ARG A 94 5.49 6.88 20.68
C ARG A 94 4.57 5.83 21.31
N THR A 95 4.65 5.64 22.59
CA THR A 95 3.81 4.68 23.34
C THR A 95 2.89 5.38 24.32
N LEU A 96 1.75 4.75 24.57
CA LEU A 96 0.81 5.20 25.59
C LEU A 96 1.43 5.06 26.99
N THR A 97 1.36 6.10 27.79
CA THR A 97 1.98 6.16 29.13
C THR A 97 1.00 6.40 30.25
N ASP A 98 -0.22 6.86 29.92
CA ASP A 98 -1.21 7.18 30.94
C ASP A 98 -2.66 6.94 30.46
N PRO A 99 -3.65 6.94 31.36
CA PRO A 99 -5.06 6.75 31.04
C PRO A 99 -5.69 7.90 30.23
N TRP A 100 -4.98 9.02 30.06
CA TRP A 100 -5.44 10.20 29.32
C TRP A 100 -5.06 10.16 27.86
N ASN A 101 -4.54 9.04 27.37
CA ASN A 101 -4.06 8.84 25.99
C ASN A 101 -2.89 9.75 25.59
N LEU A 102 -2.04 10.14 26.54
CA LEU A 102 -0.81 10.85 26.25
C LEU A 102 0.24 9.87 25.70
N LEU A 103 0.88 10.27 24.62
CA LEU A 103 1.91 9.48 23.94
C LEU A 103 3.28 10.09 24.21
N GLU A 104 4.18 9.32 24.79
CA GLU A 104 5.58 9.69 24.99
C GLU A 104 6.47 9.04 23.95
N GLU A 105 7.47 9.79 23.48
CA GLU A 105 8.47 9.29 22.56
C GLU A 105 9.36 8.24 23.23
N ARG A 106 9.65 7.20 22.48
CA ARG A 106 10.53 6.11 22.89
C ARG A 106 11.77 6.09 22.00
N PRO A 107 12.93 5.75 22.54
CA PRO A 107 14.12 5.58 21.71
C PRO A 107 13.89 4.44 20.73
N MET A 108 14.20 4.71 19.45
CA MET A 108 14.20 3.66 18.43
C MET A 108 15.37 2.70 18.70
N PRO A 109 15.16 1.39 18.60
CA PRO A 109 16.25 0.44 18.63
C PRO A 109 17.23 0.71 17.48
N GLU A 110 18.50 0.44 17.70
CA GLU A 110 19.51 0.55 16.66
C GLU A 110 19.26 -0.54 15.61
N ILE A 111 18.92 -0.14 14.38
CA ILE A 111 18.64 -1.06 13.28
C ILE A 111 19.75 -0.88 12.25
N ALA A 112 20.45 -1.98 11.95
CA ALA A 112 21.42 -1.99 10.87
C ALA A 112 20.73 -1.68 9.53
N ARG A 113 21.17 -0.61 8.87
CA ARG A 113 20.64 -0.23 7.55
C ARG A 113 21.37 -1.03 6.49
N GLU A 114 20.66 -1.91 5.84
CA GLU A 114 21.16 -2.64 4.69
C GLU A 114 20.41 -2.22 3.41
N SER A 115 21.05 -2.46 2.27
CA SER A 115 20.40 -2.23 0.98
C SER A 115 19.21 -3.19 0.79
N GLY A 116 18.04 -2.66 0.45
CA GLY A 116 16.86 -3.47 0.12
C GLY A 116 17.13 -4.48 -1.01
N THR A 117 17.96 -4.12 -1.99
CA THR A 117 18.38 -5.03 -3.06
C THR A 117 19.18 -6.21 -2.52
N VAL A 118 20.12 -5.97 -1.60
CA VAL A 118 20.92 -7.05 -0.98
C VAL A 118 20.02 -7.96 -0.16
N ASN A 119 19.09 -7.40 0.60
CA ASN A 119 18.12 -8.18 1.38
C ASN A 119 17.20 -9.01 0.49
N GLY A 120 16.73 -8.46 -0.64
CA GLY A 120 15.94 -9.20 -1.62
C GLY A 120 16.71 -10.39 -2.21
N ILE A 121 17.99 -10.22 -2.57
CA ILE A 121 18.83 -11.32 -3.06
C ILE A 121 19.02 -12.39 -1.99
N ARG A 122 19.29 -11.99 -0.76
CA ARG A 122 19.42 -12.94 0.38
C ARG A 122 18.14 -13.72 0.63
N ASP A 123 16.97 -13.06 0.52
CA ASP A 123 15.69 -13.71 0.67
C ASP A 123 15.42 -14.74 -0.43
N ILE A 124 15.79 -14.45 -1.68
CA ILE A 124 15.71 -15.40 -2.79
C ILE A 124 16.61 -16.63 -2.51
N VAL A 125 17.86 -16.40 -2.10
CA VAL A 125 18.79 -17.51 -1.76
C VAL A 125 18.22 -18.34 -0.61
N ARG A 126 17.76 -17.70 0.46
CA ARG A 126 17.11 -18.38 1.58
C ARG A 126 15.91 -19.22 1.14
N ALA A 127 15.07 -18.69 0.28
CA ALA A 127 13.88 -19.37 -0.24
C ALA A 127 14.27 -20.61 -1.04
N LEU A 128 15.26 -20.51 -1.92
CA LEU A 128 15.76 -21.63 -2.73
C LEU A 128 16.41 -22.71 -1.85
N ASP A 129 17.27 -22.33 -0.91
CA ASP A 129 17.98 -23.28 -0.04
C ASP A 129 17.04 -24.06 0.89
N ASN A 130 15.92 -23.46 1.31
CA ASN A 130 15.01 -24.05 2.27
C ASN A 130 13.69 -24.55 1.65
N GLY A 131 13.46 -24.36 0.34
CA GLY A 131 12.24 -24.76 -0.34
C GLY A 131 10.99 -24.03 0.19
N VAL A 132 11.13 -22.74 0.55
CA VAL A 132 10.05 -21.90 1.06
C VAL A 132 9.84 -20.68 0.17
N ASP A 133 8.72 -19.99 0.32
CA ASP A 133 8.46 -18.76 -0.42
C ASP A 133 9.38 -17.61 0.02
N THR A 134 9.61 -16.67 -0.91
CA THR A 134 10.19 -15.37 -0.57
C THR A 134 9.21 -14.52 0.24
N GLN A 135 9.72 -13.57 1.02
CA GLN A 135 8.86 -12.63 1.75
C GLN A 135 7.97 -11.81 0.80
N GLY A 136 8.53 -11.31 -0.29
CA GLY A 136 7.79 -10.62 -1.35
C GLY A 136 7.36 -11.57 -2.46
N ASN A 137 6.50 -12.56 -2.15
CA ASN A 137 6.05 -13.56 -3.11
C ASN A 137 4.96 -13.04 -4.06
N ILE A 138 4.69 -13.82 -5.12
CA ILE A 138 3.73 -13.45 -6.17
C ILE A 138 2.29 -13.24 -5.64
N LEU A 139 1.90 -13.91 -4.58
CA LEU A 139 0.55 -13.76 -4.01
C LEU A 139 0.39 -12.39 -3.34
N LEU A 140 1.41 -11.91 -2.64
CA LEU A 140 1.43 -10.57 -2.06
C LEU A 140 1.48 -9.50 -3.15
N ALA A 141 2.33 -9.69 -4.16
CA ALA A 141 2.39 -8.79 -5.32
C ALA A 141 1.02 -8.69 -6.03
N ARG A 142 0.33 -9.80 -6.21
CA ARG A 142 -1.02 -9.82 -6.76
C ARG A 142 -2.01 -9.07 -5.88
N ARG A 143 -2.02 -9.27 -4.55
CA ARG A 143 -2.91 -8.56 -3.62
C ARG A 143 -2.66 -7.05 -3.66
N SER A 144 -1.38 -6.65 -3.69
CA SER A 144 -0.98 -5.25 -3.84
C SER A 144 -1.55 -4.63 -5.11
N GLN A 145 -1.44 -5.32 -6.24
CA GLN A 145 -2.02 -4.87 -7.52
C GLN A 145 -3.55 -4.86 -7.48
N GLU A 146 -4.20 -5.86 -6.93
CA GLU A 146 -5.66 -5.91 -6.82
C GLU A 146 -6.21 -4.73 -6.00
N MET A 147 -5.51 -4.24 -4.98
CA MET A 147 -5.90 -3.02 -4.27
C MET A 147 -5.89 -1.80 -5.18
N ILE A 148 -4.87 -1.64 -6.02
CA ILE A 148 -4.78 -0.53 -6.97
C ILE A 148 -5.93 -0.58 -7.97
N PHE A 149 -6.14 -1.73 -8.61
CA PHE A 149 -7.24 -1.91 -9.58
C PHE A 149 -8.60 -1.73 -8.92
N GLY A 150 -8.76 -2.18 -7.69
CA GLY A 150 -9.98 -1.98 -6.90
C GLY A 150 -10.26 -0.51 -6.60
N LEU A 151 -9.23 0.30 -6.29
CA LEU A 151 -9.38 1.75 -6.11
C LEU A 151 -9.78 2.45 -7.41
N ILE A 152 -9.22 2.04 -8.55
CA ILE A 152 -9.61 2.54 -9.87
C ILE A 152 -11.06 2.17 -10.19
N ALA A 153 -11.46 0.92 -9.93
CA ALA A 153 -12.84 0.46 -10.11
C ALA A 153 -13.83 1.19 -9.17
N SER A 154 -13.37 1.50 -7.93
CA SER A 154 -14.15 2.31 -6.98
C SER A 154 -14.45 3.70 -7.52
N ASP A 155 -13.43 4.42 -8.00
CA ASP A 155 -13.61 5.74 -8.61
C ASP A 155 -14.59 5.70 -9.78
N ARG A 156 -14.39 4.75 -10.69
CA ARG A 156 -15.25 4.56 -11.86
C ARG A 156 -16.72 4.29 -11.50
N SER A 157 -16.98 3.67 -10.35
CA SER A 157 -18.33 3.41 -9.82
C SER A 157 -18.84 4.54 -8.92
N GLY A 158 -18.24 5.73 -8.96
CA GLY A 158 -18.65 6.89 -8.16
C GLY A 158 -18.24 6.77 -6.70
N GLY A 159 -17.11 6.13 -6.42
CA GLY A 159 -16.55 5.99 -5.06
C GLY A 159 -17.22 4.90 -4.23
N GLN A 160 -17.84 3.93 -4.86
CA GLN A 160 -18.45 2.80 -4.15
C GLN A 160 -17.36 1.84 -3.62
N ARG A 161 -17.74 1.05 -2.61
CA ARG A 161 -16.89 -0.02 -2.10
C ARG A 161 -16.77 -1.14 -3.13
N VAL A 162 -15.55 -1.57 -3.37
CA VAL A 162 -15.22 -2.67 -4.28
C VAL A 162 -14.66 -3.83 -3.47
N PRO A 163 -15.39 -4.95 -3.38
CA PRO A 163 -14.89 -6.17 -2.73
C PRO A 163 -13.64 -6.71 -3.42
N LEU A 164 -12.73 -7.32 -2.65
CA LEU A 164 -11.58 -8.04 -3.17
C LEU A 164 -11.66 -9.53 -2.76
N PRO A 165 -11.16 -10.45 -3.61
CA PRO A 165 -10.54 -10.21 -4.91
C PRO A 165 -11.54 -9.70 -5.95
N LEU A 166 -11.06 -8.94 -6.95
CA LEU A 166 -11.89 -8.41 -8.03
C LEU A 166 -12.58 -9.53 -8.81
N GLU A 167 -13.89 -9.42 -8.99
CA GLU A 167 -14.68 -10.31 -9.86
C GLU A 167 -14.48 -9.93 -11.33
N ASP A 168 -14.64 -8.64 -11.66
CA ASP A 168 -14.39 -8.10 -13.00
C ASP A 168 -12.86 -7.99 -13.24
N ARG A 169 -12.38 -8.69 -14.26
CA ARG A 169 -10.96 -8.73 -14.64
C ARG A 169 -10.68 -8.08 -15.99
N ASP A 170 -11.67 -7.41 -16.55
CA ASP A 170 -11.56 -6.79 -17.88
C ASP A 170 -11.03 -5.33 -17.80
N LEU A 171 -10.83 -4.82 -16.60
CA LEU A 171 -10.23 -3.50 -16.40
C LEU A 171 -8.77 -3.52 -16.84
N TYR A 172 -8.46 -2.70 -17.82
CA TYR A 172 -7.10 -2.48 -18.32
C TYR A 172 -6.61 -1.08 -17.91
N VAL A 173 -5.38 -1.01 -17.42
CA VAL A 173 -4.70 0.25 -17.11
C VAL A 173 -3.35 0.24 -17.80
N GLY A 174 -3.12 1.20 -18.65
CA GLY A 174 -1.85 1.30 -19.38
C GLY A 174 -1.81 2.54 -20.25
N ARG A 175 -0.60 2.95 -20.57
CA ARG A 175 -0.36 4.08 -21.47
C ARG A 175 -0.25 3.60 -22.90
N ASP A 176 -0.78 4.37 -23.84
CA ASP A 176 -0.71 4.04 -25.27
C ASP A 176 0.71 4.19 -25.86
N ASP A 177 1.61 4.82 -25.11
CA ASP A 177 3.00 5.11 -25.51
C ASP A 177 4.03 4.09 -24.97
N TRP A 178 3.58 2.91 -24.54
CA TRP A 178 4.43 1.81 -24.04
C TRP A 178 4.57 0.69 -25.08
#